data_aa3efe79d0d20ca1979fb5149c55d794
#
_entry.id   aa3efe79d0d20ca1979fb5149c55d794
#
_cell.length_a   1.000
_cell.length_b   1.000
_cell.length_c   1.000
_cell.angle_alpha   90.00
_cell.angle_beta   90.00
_cell.angle_gamma   90.00
#
_symmetry.space_group_name_H-M   'P 1'
#
loop_
_entity.id
_entity.type
_entity.pdbx_description
1 polymer ?
#
loop_
_entity_poly.entity_id
_entity_poly.type
_entity_poly.pdbx_seq_one_letter_code
_entity_poly.pdbx_strand_id
1 'polypeptide(L)' 'MKTVIIEYSTIIPNVLKKIITNAFPTAICTWKDLDEDYFEFTVFGVLDLAMLEDVIAEYM' A
#
# COMPACT_ATOMS: atom_id res chain seq x y z
N MET A 1 -4.22 -6.40 9.07
CA MET A 1 -4.32 -6.33 7.59
C MET A 1 -5.00 -5.03 7.19
N LYS A 2 -4.45 -4.36 6.20
CA LYS A 2 -5.04 -3.15 5.61
C LYS A 2 -5.11 -3.30 4.10
N THR A 3 -6.28 -3.07 3.52
CA THR A 3 -6.49 -3.11 2.07
C THR A 3 -6.99 -1.76 1.59
N VAL A 4 -6.38 -1.25 0.53
CA VAL A 4 -6.74 0.05 -0.08
C VAL A 4 -6.81 -0.08 -1.59
N ILE A 5 -7.56 0.81 -2.22
CA ILE A 5 -7.66 0.91 -3.68
C ILE A 5 -6.99 2.22 -4.09
N ILE A 6 -6.02 2.13 -5.00
CA ILE A 6 -5.16 3.25 -5.38
C ILE A 6 -5.12 3.37 -6.90
N GLU A 7 -5.10 4.61 -7.40
CA GLU A 7 -4.93 4.89 -8.82
C GLU A 7 -3.48 4.69 -9.25
N TYR A 8 -3.29 4.03 -10.38
CA TYR A 8 -1.96 3.89 -11.00
C TYR A 8 -1.31 5.23 -11.33
N SER A 9 -2.11 6.26 -11.62
CA SER A 9 -1.59 7.60 -11.90
C SER A 9 -0.95 8.27 -10.69
N THR A 10 -1.28 7.83 -9.48
CA THR A 10 -0.72 8.39 -8.24
C THR A 10 0.60 7.72 -7.88
N ILE A 11 0.63 6.39 -7.91
CA ILE A 11 1.82 5.59 -7.58
C ILE A 11 1.64 4.19 -8.13
N ILE A 12 2.73 3.56 -8.57
CA ILE A 12 2.71 2.17 -9.00
C ILE A 12 2.94 1.23 -7.81
N PRO A 13 2.41 -0.02 -7.87
CA PRO A 13 2.48 -0.94 -6.72
C PRO A 13 3.90 -1.24 -6.22
N ASN A 14 4.86 -1.43 -7.11
CA ASN A 14 6.24 -1.74 -6.71
C ASN A 14 6.88 -0.60 -5.91
N VAL A 15 6.59 0.64 -6.26
CA VAL A 15 7.11 1.81 -5.54
C VAL A 15 6.43 1.92 -4.17
N LEU A 16 5.12 1.74 -4.11
CA LEU A 16 4.40 1.76 -2.84
C LEU A 16 4.91 0.66 -1.90
N LYS A 17 5.14 -0.55 -2.42
CA LYS A 17 5.72 -1.63 -1.63
C LYS A 17 7.06 -1.24 -1.01
N LYS A 18 7.96 -0.60 -1.77
CA LYS A 18 9.25 -0.14 -1.25
C LYS A 18 9.08 0.88 -0.13
N ILE A 19 8.17 1.82 -0.30
CA ILE A 19 7.89 2.85 0.72
C ILE A 19 7.39 2.19 2.01
N ILE A 20 6.42 1.29 1.89
CA ILE A 20 5.83 0.60 3.04
C ILE A 20 6.87 -0.28 3.75
N THR A 21 7.66 -1.05 3.01
CA THR A 21 8.65 -1.95 3.62
C THR A 21 9.83 -1.19 4.23
N ASN A 22 10.16 0.00 3.74
CA ASN A 22 11.16 0.87 4.36
C ASN A 22 10.65 1.45 5.68
N ALA A 23 9.39 1.86 5.74
CA ALA A 23 8.77 2.39 6.95
C ALA A 23 8.45 1.29 7.98
N PHE A 24 8.06 0.11 7.49
CA PHE A 24 7.65 -1.03 8.30
C PHE A 24 8.37 -2.30 7.82
N PRO A 25 9.57 -2.59 8.35
CA PRO A 25 10.39 -3.72 7.86
C PRO A 25 9.72 -5.10 7.93
N THR A 26 8.72 -5.27 8.80
CA THR A 26 7.97 -6.53 8.93
C THR A 26 6.79 -6.62 7.98
N ALA A 27 6.51 -5.56 7.22
CA ALA A 27 5.35 -5.53 6.33
C ALA A 27 5.50 -6.52 5.18
N ILE A 28 4.40 -7.19 4.88
CA ILE A 28 4.26 -8.05 3.70
C ILE A 28 3.19 -7.40 2.83
N CYS A 29 3.55 -7.05 1.59
CA CYS A 29 2.68 -6.32 0.68
C CYS A 29 2.32 -7.20 -0.52
N THR A 30 1.04 -7.23 -0.84
CA THR A 30 0.52 -7.86 -2.06
C THR A 30 -0.40 -6.89 -2.78
N TRP A 31 -0.57 -7.07 -4.07
CA TRP A 31 -1.52 -6.26 -4.85
C TRP A 31 -2.07 -7.06 -6.01
N LYS A 32 -3.20 -6.59 -6.53
CA LYS A 32 -3.77 -7.11 -7.78
C LYS A 32 -4.38 -5.97 -8.58
N ASP A 33 -4.36 -6.08 -9.90
CA ASP A 33 -5.03 -5.15 -10.79
C ASP A 33 -6.54 -5.30 -10.66
N LEU A 34 -7.24 -4.17 -10.52
CA LEU A 34 -8.70 -4.14 -10.59
C LEU A 34 -9.16 -3.81 -12.01
N ASP A 35 -8.53 -2.81 -12.62
CA ASP A 35 -8.74 -2.41 -13.99
C ASP A 35 -7.52 -1.61 -14.48
N GLU A 36 -7.64 -0.89 -15.59
CA GLU A 36 -6.54 -0.10 -16.16
C GLU A 36 -6.10 1.06 -15.26
N ASP A 37 -6.99 1.56 -14.41
CA ASP A 37 -6.76 2.78 -13.63
C ASP A 37 -6.48 2.52 -12.16
N TYR A 38 -6.86 1.36 -11.62
CA TYR A 38 -6.81 1.07 -10.19
C TYR A 38 -6.18 -0.28 -9.88
N PHE A 39 -5.52 -0.35 -8.72
CA PHE A 39 -5.08 -1.61 -8.13
C PHE A 39 -5.51 -1.70 -6.67
N GLU A 40 -5.69 -2.92 -6.19
CA GLU A 40 -5.97 -3.22 -4.78
C GLU A 40 -4.67 -3.62 -4.10
N PHE A 41 -4.30 -2.89 -3.06
CA PHE A 41 -3.05 -3.10 -2.33
C PHE A 41 -3.35 -3.54 -0.90
N THR A 42 -2.72 -4.64 -0.45
CA THR A 42 -2.94 -5.20 0.88
C THR A 42 -1.63 -5.30 1.64
N VAL A 43 -1.64 -4.86 2.90
CA VAL A 43 -0.48 -4.89 3.78
C VAL A 43 -0.77 -5.77 5.00
N PHE A 44 0.13 -6.71 5.26
CA PHE A 44 0.12 -7.56 6.46
C PHE A 44 1.35 -7.26 7.32
N GLY A 45 1.31 -7.67 8.58
CA GLY A 45 2.49 -7.64 9.45
C GLY A 45 2.82 -6.29 10.06
N VAL A 46 1.91 -5.32 9.99
CA VAL A 46 2.05 -4.02 10.63
C VAL A 46 1.08 -3.94 11.81
N LEU A 47 1.61 -3.72 13.02
CA LEU A 47 0.80 -3.63 14.23
C LEU A 47 0.16 -2.25 14.40
N ASP A 48 0.87 -1.19 14.04
CA ASP A 48 0.36 0.18 14.13
C ASP A 48 -0.37 0.57 12.85
N LEU A 49 -1.64 0.20 12.78
CA LEU A 49 -2.46 0.49 11.60
C LEU A 49 -2.72 1.99 11.40
N ALA A 50 -2.76 2.77 12.48
CA ALA A 50 -2.94 4.23 12.36
C ALA A 50 -1.74 4.87 11.66
N MET A 51 -0.53 4.48 12.01
CA MET A 51 0.68 4.97 11.35
C MET A 51 0.75 4.51 9.89
N LEU A 52 0.34 3.28 9.61
CA LEU A 52 0.25 2.76 8.25
C LEU A 52 -0.73 3.57 7.41
N GLU A 53 -1.89 3.89 7.96
CA GLU A 53 -2.90 4.72 7.28
C GLU A 53 -2.35 6.12 6.96
N ASP A 54 -1.58 6.72 7.87
CA ASP A 54 -0.96 8.03 7.64
C ASP A 54 0.02 7.99 6.46
N VAL A 55 0.82 6.93 6.36
CA VAL A 55 1.76 6.76 5.25
C VAL A 55 1.02 6.56 3.93
N ILE A 56 0.01 5.70 3.91
CA ILE A 56 -0.76 5.39 2.70
C ILE A 56 -1.60 6.59 2.25
N ALA A 57 -2.12 7.39 3.18
CA ALA A 57 -2.99 8.53 2.88
C ALA A 57 -2.34 9.55 1.94
N GLU A 58 -1.02 9.64 1.91
CA GLU A 58 -0.30 10.52 0.98
C GLU A 58 -0.54 10.15 -0.49
N TYR A 59 -0.97 8.91 -0.76
CA TYR A 59 -1.13 8.37 -2.11
C TYR A 59 -2.59 8.09 -2.49
N MET A 60 -3.51 8.51 -1.64
CA MET A 60 -4.94 8.25 -1.87
C MET A 60 -5.70 9.49 -2.33
#